data_562dacb6bfe2c98ac86605c8981d7665
#
_entry.id   562dacb6bfe2c98ac86605c8981d7665
#
_cell.length_a   1.000
_cell.length_b   1.000
_cell.length_c   1.000
_cell.angle_alpha   90.00
_cell.angle_beta   90.00
_cell.angle_gamma   90.00
#
_symmetry.space_group_name_H-M   'P 1'
#
loop_
_entity.id
_entity.type
_entity.pdbx_description
1 polymer ?
#
loop_
_entity_poly.entity_id
_entity_poly.type
_entity_poly.pdbx_seq_one_letter_code
_entity_poly.pdbx_strand_id
1 'polypeptide(L)' 'MPRSRNAQPTVKVTISTSPALLRDLEIVVATGYFGNTRSEAAERLLAEAIRNLLREGTLVRKKPADL' A
#
# COMPACT_ATOMS: atom_id res chain seq x y z
N MET A 1 6.11 -4.14 26.92
CA MET A 1 6.16 -3.90 26.43
C MET A 1 6.03 -3.63 25.63
N PRO A 2 6.12 -3.65 25.38
CA PRO A 2 6.20 -3.33 24.52
C PRO A 2 5.89 -2.98 23.63
N ARG A 3 5.76 -2.55 23.24
CA ARG A 3 5.56 -2.20 22.38
C ARG A 3 5.96 -1.64 21.74
N SER A 4 6.07 -1.37 21.54
CA SER A 4 6.50 -0.76 20.88
C SER A 4 7.12 -0.80 19.98
N ARG A 5 7.46 -1.19 19.76
CA ARG A 5 8.07 -1.26 18.89
C ARG A 5 7.74 -0.73 17.74
N ASN A 6 6.98 -0.72 17.32
CA ASN A 6 6.66 -0.21 16.21
C ASN A 6 6.39 1.14 16.29
N ALA A 7 7.22 1.89 15.93
CA ALA A 7 7.14 3.25 16.10
C ALA A 7 6.18 3.91 15.18
N GLN A 8 5.79 3.26 14.12
CA GLN A 8 4.97 3.93 13.16
C GLN A 8 3.53 3.64 13.37
N PRO A 9 2.71 4.65 13.56
CA PRO A 9 1.28 4.43 13.71
C PRO A 9 0.69 3.95 12.39
N THR A 10 -0.37 3.18 12.50
CA THR A 10 -1.09 2.73 11.34
C THR A 10 -2.14 3.77 10.99
N VAL A 11 -2.20 4.16 9.73
CA VAL A 11 -3.19 5.11 9.25
C VAL A 11 -4.07 4.40 8.25
N LYS A 12 -5.37 4.48 8.47
CA LYS A 12 -6.31 3.80 7.60
C LYS A 12 -6.64 4.65 6.39
N VAL A 13 -6.62 4.04 5.22
CA VAL A 13 -7.01 4.69 3.99
C VAL A 13 -8.12 3.86 3.37
N THR A 14 -9.23 4.50 3.04
CA THR A 14 -10.36 3.82 2.44
C THR A 14 -10.55 4.34 1.02
N ILE A 15 -10.67 3.42 0.07
CA ILE A 15 -10.89 3.81 -1.31
C ILE A 15 -12.12 3.10 -1.84
N SER A 16 -12.79 3.77 -2.78
CA SER A 16 -13.89 3.16 -3.51
C SER A 16 -13.33 2.58 -4.80
N THR A 17 -13.78 1.41 -5.17
CA THR A 17 -13.24 0.79 -6.36
C THR A 17 -14.35 0.02 -7.08
N SER A 18 -14.04 -0.51 -8.24
CA SER A 18 -15.00 -1.26 -9.02
C SER A 18 -15.03 -2.71 -8.61
N PRO A 19 -16.13 -3.40 -8.85
CA PRO A 19 -16.15 -4.84 -8.57
C PRO A 19 -15.08 -5.60 -9.34
N ALA A 20 -14.76 -5.15 -10.54
CA ALA A 20 -13.74 -5.82 -11.34
C ALA A 20 -12.38 -5.71 -10.68
N LEU A 21 -12.02 -4.53 -10.18
CA LEU A 21 -10.73 -4.37 -9.52
C LEU A 21 -10.70 -5.15 -8.22
N LEU A 22 -11.81 -5.17 -7.48
CA LEU A 22 -11.85 -5.95 -6.26
C LEU A 22 -11.63 -7.43 -6.55
N ARG A 23 -12.22 -7.92 -7.63
CA ARG A 23 -12.05 -9.31 -8.02
C ARG A 23 -10.59 -9.60 -8.35
N ASP A 24 -9.94 -8.69 -9.05
CA ASP A 24 -8.53 -8.85 -9.36
C ASP A 24 -7.68 -8.86 -8.11
N LEU A 25 -8.03 -8.00 -7.16
CA LEU A 25 -7.31 -7.95 -5.90
C LEU A 25 -7.45 -9.28 -5.15
N GLU A 26 -8.62 -9.87 -5.18
CA GLU A 26 -8.83 -11.14 -4.52
C GLU A 26 -8.00 -12.25 -5.16
N ILE A 27 -7.81 -12.17 -6.47
CA ILE A 27 -6.94 -13.13 -7.14
C ILE A 27 -5.49 -12.94 -6.66
N VAL A 28 -5.08 -11.69 -6.50
CA VAL A 28 -3.73 -11.41 -5.99
C VAL A 28 -3.57 -11.97 -4.59
N VAL A 29 -4.58 -11.79 -3.74
CA VAL A 29 -4.53 -12.32 -2.38
C VAL A 29 -4.37 -13.85 -2.42
N ALA A 30 -5.05 -14.48 -3.35
CA ALA A 30 -5.01 -15.93 -3.44
C ALA A 30 -3.62 -16.46 -3.78
N THR A 31 -2.78 -15.65 -4.43
CA THR A 31 -1.42 -16.09 -4.73
C THR A 31 -0.56 -16.19 -3.48
N GLY A 32 -0.89 -15.44 -2.45
CA GLY A 32 -0.10 -15.42 -1.22
C GLY A 32 1.16 -14.59 -1.30
N TYR A 33 1.51 -14.07 -2.46
CA TYR A 33 2.76 -13.34 -2.62
C TYR A 33 2.72 -11.94 -2.04
N PHE A 34 1.51 -11.39 -1.90
CA PHE A 34 1.36 -10.02 -1.45
C PHE A 34 0.66 -9.94 -0.10
N GLY A 35 0.69 -11.03 0.65
CA GLY A 35 0.05 -11.08 1.94
C GLY A 35 -1.18 -11.96 1.91
N ASN A 36 -1.84 -12.08 3.05
CA ASN A 36 -2.95 -13.01 3.18
C ASN A 36 -4.31 -12.35 3.26
N THR A 37 -4.36 -11.03 3.22
CA THR A 37 -5.63 -10.31 3.28
C THR A 37 -5.65 -9.27 2.19
N ARG A 38 -6.87 -8.79 1.90
CA ARG A 38 -7.01 -7.72 0.92
C ARG A 38 -6.27 -6.46 1.35
N SER A 39 -6.31 -6.16 2.64
CA SER A 39 -5.61 -4.97 3.13
C SER A 39 -4.11 -5.08 2.94
N GLU A 40 -3.53 -6.23 3.25
CA GLU A 40 -2.10 -6.43 3.07
C GLU A 40 -1.72 -6.35 1.59
N ALA A 41 -2.51 -7.00 0.75
CA ALA A 41 -2.21 -7.01 -0.67
C ALA A 41 -2.31 -5.60 -1.25
N ALA A 42 -3.35 -4.87 -0.88
CA ALA A 42 -3.53 -3.51 -1.38
C ALA A 42 -2.39 -2.61 -0.92
N GLU A 43 -1.97 -2.75 0.33
CA GLU A 43 -0.90 -1.92 0.86
C GLU A 43 0.42 -2.20 0.12
N ARG A 44 0.72 -3.46 -0.12
CA ARG A 44 1.95 -3.82 -0.80
C ARG A 44 1.94 -3.41 -2.26
N LEU A 45 0.80 -3.59 -2.93
CA LEU A 45 0.70 -3.16 -4.31
C LEU A 45 0.82 -1.65 -4.45
N LEU A 46 0.18 -0.92 -3.54
CA LEU A 46 0.26 0.52 -3.57
C LEU A 46 1.68 0.99 -3.31
N ALA A 47 2.34 0.40 -2.34
CA ALA A 47 3.72 0.77 -2.04
C ALA A 47 4.64 0.49 -3.23
N GLU A 48 4.41 -0.62 -3.90
CA GLU A 48 5.21 -0.97 -5.06
C GLU A 48 4.98 0.01 -6.20
N ALA A 49 3.71 0.39 -6.44
CA ALA A 49 3.40 1.34 -7.49
C ALA A 49 4.06 2.69 -7.23
N ILE A 50 4.01 3.14 -5.98
CA ILE A 50 4.62 4.42 -5.63
C ILE A 50 6.12 4.35 -5.78
N ARG A 51 6.72 3.23 -5.36
CA ARG A 51 8.16 3.05 -5.51
C ARG A 51 8.58 3.13 -6.96
N ASN A 52 7.77 2.55 -7.86
CA ASN A 52 8.06 2.61 -9.28
C ASN A 52 7.98 4.03 -9.81
N LEU A 53 7.00 4.81 -9.36
CA LEU A 53 6.88 6.19 -9.78
C LEU A 53 8.07 7.01 -9.34
N LEU A 54 8.57 6.75 -8.14
CA LEU A 54 9.75 7.45 -7.65
C LEU A 54 10.98 7.06 -8.45
N ARG A 55 11.10 5.78 -8.78
CA ARG A 55 12.26 5.31 -9.53
C ARG A 55 12.27 5.87 -10.93
N GLU A 56 11.09 6.03 -11.54
CA GLU A 56 11.00 6.56 -12.89
C GLU A 56 11.14 8.07 -12.95
N GLY A 57 11.09 8.73 -11.80
CA GLY A 57 11.16 10.18 -11.79
C GLY A 57 9.83 10.87 -12.02
N THR A 58 8.75 10.10 -12.18
CA THR A 58 7.44 10.69 -12.37
C THR A 58 6.98 11.38 -11.11
N LEU A 59 7.34 10.82 -9.96
CA LEU A 59 6.97 11.37 -8.67
C LEU A 59 8.24 11.77 -7.94
N VAL A 60 8.27 12.97 -7.40
CA VAL A 60 9.39 13.44 -6.61
C VAL A 60 8.90 13.61 -5.18
N ARG A 61 9.60 12.95 -4.25
CA ARG A 61 9.20 13.02 -2.86
C ARG A 61 9.65 14.33 -2.26
N LYS A 62 8.70 15.07 -1.69
CA LYS A 62 9.02 16.33 -1.07
C LYS A 62 8.83 16.21 0.42
N LYS A 63 9.63 16.99 1.16
CA LYS A 63 9.50 16.94 2.58
C LYS A 63 8.23 17.65 3.00
N PRO A 64 7.51 17.08 3.93
CA PRO A 64 6.27 17.71 4.39
C PRO A 64 6.49 19.11 4.95
N ALA A 65 7.66 19.35 5.50
CA ALA A 65 7.92 20.66 6.08
C ALA A 65 7.90 21.74 5.02
N ASP A 66 8.05 21.37 3.78
CA ASP A 66 8.02 22.34 2.72
C ASP A 66 6.61 22.71 2.35
N LEU A 67 5.66 22.05 2.90
CA LEU A 67 4.28 22.29 2.55
C LEU A 67 3.71 23.43 3.37
#